data_3a5402f276ff1f608b47b2ef376e3cf2
#
_entry.id   3a5402f276ff1f608b47b2ef376e3cf2
#
_cell.length_a   1.000
_cell.length_b   1.000
_cell.length_c   1.000
_cell.angle_alpha   90.00
_cell.angle_beta   90.00
_cell.angle_gamma   90.00
#
_symmetry.space_group_name_H-M   'P 1'
#
loop_
_entity.id
_entity.type
_entity.pdbx_description
1 polymer ?
#
loop_
_entity_poly.entity_id
_entity_poly.type
_entity_poly.pdbx_seq_one_letter_code
_entity_poly.pdbx_strand_id
1 'polypeptide(L)'
;MENYLVGDYRDASYYVDKLYRGGLENMHPAIITCALTGSFHGAELNPNLPEAIDAQVQQAVDAYNAGAAMVHIHVRNPQNLGEPSSDPELFAEINRRIREKCPDLIINNTAMGGRTAGPDGRLGDLMVASLPARPEVASIDVMANYTKILFKKRPAPLTGRDQDEMRRMHYVIDHDDAMEV
;
A
#
# COMPACT_ATOMS: atom_id res chain seq x y z
N MET A 1 -24.99 23.25 2.80
CA MET A 1 -24.29 21.97 2.91
C MET A 1 -25.37 20.95 3.25
N GLU A 2 -25.82 20.20 2.26
CA GLU A 2 -26.71 19.07 2.54
C GLU A 2 -25.95 18.07 3.41
N ASN A 3 -26.59 17.66 4.50
CA ASN A 3 -26.07 16.59 5.34
C ASN A 3 -25.96 15.33 4.47
N TYR A 4 -24.77 15.00 4.03
CA TYR A 4 -24.47 13.69 3.48
C TYR A 4 -24.63 12.68 4.61
N LEU A 5 -25.85 12.17 4.77
CA LEU A 5 -26.11 11.00 5.58
C LEU A 5 -25.27 9.88 4.95
N VAL A 6 -24.18 9.54 5.61
CA VAL A 6 -23.45 8.32 5.29
C VAL A 6 -24.44 7.19 5.53
N GLY A 7 -24.94 6.58 4.46
CA GLY A 7 -25.78 5.40 4.57
C GLY A 7 -25.01 4.31 5.32
N ASP A 8 -25.75 3.42 5.98
CA ASP A 8 -25.10 2.29 6.64
C ASP A 8 -24.27 1.52 5.60
N TYR A 9 -22.95 1.55 5.74
CA TYR A 9 -22.02 0.85 4.83
C TYR A 9 -22.29 -0.66 4.75
N ARG A 10 -23.05 -1.20 5.70
CA ARG A 10 -23.50 -2.59 5.74
C ARG A 10 -24.74 -2.86 4.89
N ASP A 11 -25.42 -1.82 4.45
CA ASP A 11 -26.59 -1.93 3.58
C ASP A 11 -26.22 -1.68 2.12
N ALA A 12 -25.79 -2.73 1.43
CA ALA A 12 -25.48 -2.66 0.00
C ALA A 12 -26.72 -2.25 -0.83
N SER A 13 -27.92 -2.53 -0.36
CA SER A 13 -29.17 -2.20 -1.08
C SER A 13 -29.39 -0.69 -1.17
N TYR A 14 -28.92 0.07 -0.19
CA TYR A 14 -28.96 1.53 -0.20
C TYR A 14 -28.19 2.12 -1.40
N TYR A 15 -27.02 1.61 -1.66
CA TYR A 15 -26.19 2.10 -2.78
C TYR A 15 -26.77 1.68 -4.12
N VAL A 16 -27.28 0.46 -4.21
CA VAL A 16 -27.96 -0.05 -5.42
C VAL A 16 -29.21 0.77 -5.72
N ASP A 17 -30.04 1.07 -4.71
CA ASP A 17 -31.24 1.91 -4.87
C ASP A 17 -30.90 3.34 -5.31
N LYS A 18 -29.87 3.94 -4.71
CA LYS A 18 -29.38 5.26 -5.12
C LYS A 18 -28.91 5.30 -6.56
N LEU A 19 -28.15 4.29 -6.99
CA LEU A 19 -27.67 4.15 -8.37
C LEU A 19 -28.84 3.98 -9.34
N TYR A 20 -29.84 3.19 -8.97
CA TYR A 20 -31.00 2.88 -9.80
C TYR A 20 -31.91 4.08 -10.00
N ARG A 21 -32.10 4.93 -8.98
CA ARG A 21 -33.01 6.08 -9.00
C ARG A 21 -32.42 7.33 -9.64
N GLY A 22 -31.12 7.52 -9.59
CA GLY A 22 -30.50 8.77 -10.01
C GLY A 22 -29.20 8.62 -10.81
N GLY A 23 -28.80 7.39 -11.11
CA GLY A 23 -27.55 7.13 -11.80
C GLY A 23 -26.32 7.55 -10.99
N LEU A 24 -25.20 7.73 -11.68
CA LEU A 24 -23.92 8.11 -11.05
C LEU A 24 -23.94 9.50 -10.39
N GLU A 25 -24.84 10.38 -10.81
CA GLU A 25 -24.98 11.74 -10.26
C GLU A 25 -25.39 11.74 -8.78
N ASN A 26 -26.05 10.68 -8.32
CA ASN A 26 -26.47 10.51 -6.94
C ASN A 26 -25.46 9.77 -6.07
N MET A 27 -24.34 9.31 -6.66
CA MET A 27 -23.28 8.64 -5.89
C MET A 27 -22.34 9.66 -5.29
N HIS A 28 -21.77 9.31 -4.13
CA HIS A 28 -20.69 10.10 -3.57
C HIS A 28 -19.47 10.06 -4.52
N PRO A 29 -18.66 11.11 -4.54
CA PRO A 29 -17.40 11.09 -5.26
C PRO A 29 -16.58 9.87 -4.88
N ALA A 30 -16.03 9.16 -5.85
CA ALA A 30 -15.15 8.04 -5.59
C ALA A 30 -13.79 8.52 -5.08
N ILE A 31 -13.27 7.87 -4.04
CA ILE A 31 -11.91 8.07 -3.59
C ILE A 31 -11.01 7.19 -4.46
N ILE A 32 -10.17 7.81 -5.29
CA ILE A 32 -9.25 7.10 -6.15
C ILE A 32 -7.92 6.91 -5.40
N THR A 33 -7.57 5.67 -5.12
CA THR A 33 -6.29 5.28 -4.53
C THR A 33 -5.39 4.70 -5.60
N CYS A 34 -4.21 5.28 -5.80
CA CYS A 34 -3.19 4.75 -6.69
C CYS A 34 -2.19 3.90 -5.91
N ALA A 35 -2.16 2.59 -6.16
CA ALA A 35 -1.16 1.68 -5.60
C ALA A 35 0.10 1.72 -6.48
N LEU A 36 1.23 2.18 -5.91
CA LEU A 36 2.44 2.49 -6.70
C LEU A 36 3.27 1.26 -7.02
N THR A 37 3.59 0.43 -6.05
CA THR A 37 4.67 -0.56 -6.19
C THR A 37 4.26 -1.99 -5.85
N GLY A 38 3.71 -2.23 -4.66
CA GLY A 38 3.49 -3.57 -4.14
C GLY A 38 4.78 -4.28 -3.68
N SER A 39 4.64 -5.51 -3.17
CA SER A 39 5.73 -6.25 -2.50
C SER A 39 6.28 -7.44 -3.30
N PHE A 40 5.56 -7.97 -4.28
CA PHE A 40 5.88 -9.29 -4.84
C PHE A 40 6.73 -9.21 -6.10
N HIS A 41 6.25 -8.52 -7.10
CA HIS A 41 6.91 -8.41 -8.40
C HIS A 41 7.47 -7.01 -8.57
N GLY A 42 8.42 -6.88 -9.48
CA GLY A 42 9.12 -5.64 -9.73
C GLY A 42 9.30 -5.36 -11.22
N ALA A 43 10.32 -4.58 -11.53
CA ALA A 43 10.64 -4.17 -12.89
C ALA A 43 10.93 -5.35 -13.84
N GLU A 44 11.19 -6.55 -13.31
CA GLU A 44 11.35 -7.76 -14.10
C GLU A 44 10.05 -8.20 -14.81
N LEU A 45 8.89 -7.78 -14.30
CA LEU A 45 7.59 -8.05 -14.93
C LEU A 45 6.93 -6.80 -15.51
N ASN A 46 7.18 -5.64 -14.91
CA ASN A 46 6.70 -4.37 -15.40
C ASN A 46 7.81 -3.32 -15.32
N PRO A 47 8.48 -3.00 -16.42
CA PRO A 47 9.61 -2.05 -16.41
C PRO A 47 9.23 -0.63 -15.98
N ASN A 48 7.94 -0.30 -15.94
CA ASN A 48 7.45 0.99 -15.48
C ASN A 48 7.14 1.02 -13.97
N LEU A 49 7.33 -0.09 -13.25
CA LEU A 49 7.06 -0.15 -11.82
C LEU A 49 8.10 0.68 -11.05
N PRO A 50 7.68 1.63 -10.19
CA PRO A 50 8.59 2.49 -9.44
C PRO A 50 9.13 1.73 -8.22
N GLU A 51 10.33 1.18 -8.29
CA GLU A 51 10.92 0.46 -7.17
C GLU A 51 11.70 1.37 -6.23
N ALA A 52 12.51 2.29 -6.79
CA ALA A 52 13.28 3.25 -6.01
C ALA A 52 12.39 4.37 -5.45
N ILE A 53 12.78 4.92 -4.31
CA ILE A 53 12.04 6.02 -3.65
C ILE A 53 11.83 7.20 -4.59
N ASP A 54 12.85 7.61 -5.35
CA ASP A 54 12.73 8.73 -6.30
C ASP A 54 11.64 8.48 -7.35
N ALA A 55 11.58 7.26 -7.88
CA ALA A 55 10.58 6.88 -8.86
C ALA A 55 9.17 6.81 -8.24
N GLN A 56 9.06 6.31 -7.00
CA GLN A 56 7.79 6.28 -6.28
C GLN A 56 7.27 7.68 -5.97
N VAL A 57 8.14 8.58 -5.51
CA VAL A 57 7.79 9.99 -5.27
C VAL A 57 7.32 10.66 -6.56
N GLN A 58 8.00 10.41 -7.68
CA GLN A 58 7.58 10.97 -8.96
C GLN A 58 6.23 10.44 -9.40
N GLN A 59 5.99 9.13 -9.30
CA GLN A 59 4.68 8.56 -9.64
C GLN A 59 3.56 9.00 -8.69
N ALA A 60 3.85 9.26 -7.41
CA ALA A 60 2.87 9.85 -6.50
C ALA A 60 2.45 11.25 -6.98
N VAL A 61 3.41 12.06 -7.42
CA VAL A 61 3.12 13.38 -7.99
C VAL A 61 2.30 13.26 -9.28
N ASP A 62 2.65 12.31 -10.14
CA ASP A 62 1.92 12.09 -11.40
C ASP A 62 0.47 11.63 -11.12
N ALA A 63 0.29 10.72 -10.15
CA ALA A 63 -1.02 10.26 -9.71
C ALA A 63 -1.87 11.41 -9.11
N TYR A 64 -1.26 12.25 -8.27
CA TYR A 64 -1.89 13.44 -7.71
C TYR A 64 -2.36 14.41 -8.79
N ASN A 65 -1.49 14.71 -9.75
CA ASN A 65 -1.82 15.58 -10.88
C ASN A 65 -2.91 15.00 -11.79
N ALA A 66 -3.03 13.67 -11.83
CA ALA A 66 -4.09 12.97 -12.53
C ALA A 66 -5.42 12.88 -11.74
N GLY A 67 -5.45 13.37 -10.49
CA GLY A 67 -6.64 13.43 -9.66
C GLY A 67 -6.80 12.30 -8.64
N ALA A 68 -5.74 11.53 -8.34
CA ALA A 68 -5.77 10.59 -7.25
C ALA A 68 -5.87 11.33 -5.90
N ALA A 69 -6.76 10.86 -5.02
CA ALA A 69 -6.93 11.38 -3.67
C ALA A 69 -5.99 10.72 -2.66
N MET A 70 -5.52 9.53 -2.97
CA MET A 70 -4.69 8.71 -2.09
C MET A 70 -3.64 7.93 -2.89
N VAL A 71 -2.48 7.69 -2.29
CA VAL A 71 -1.48 6.73 -2.79
C VAL A 71 -1.23 5.65 -1.76
N HIS A 72 -1.06 4.40 -2.24
CA HIS A 72 -0.69 3.27 -1.41
C HIS A 72 0.78 2.91 -1.64
N ILE A 73 1.55 2.81 -0.57
CA ILE A 73 3.01 2.78 -0.59
C ILE A 73 3.55 1.47 -0.03
N HIS A 74 4.49 0.91 -0.77
CA HIS A 74 5.42 -0.12 -0.30
C HIS A 74 6.84 0.36 -0.56
N VAL A 75 7.71 0.31 0.44
CA VAL A 75 9.13 0.62 0.21
C VAL A 75 9.91 -0.63 -0.14
N ARG A 76 10.96 -0.46 -0.92
CA ARG A 76 11.89 -1.52 -1.31
C ARG A 76 13.23 -1.34 -0.63
N ASN A 77 13.93 -2.46 -0.45
CA ASN A 77 15.31 -2.43 0.06
C ASN A 77 16.22 -1.72 -0.95
N PRO A 78 16.86 -0.59 -0.59
CA PRO A 78 17.69 0.16 -1.54
C PRO A 78 18.89 -0.63 -2.08
N GLN A 79 19.38 -1.63 -1.35
CA GLN A 79 20.48 -2.50 -1.77
C GLN A 79 20.00 -3.64 -2.67
N ASN A 80 18.71 -3.94 -2.64
CA ASN A 80 18.08 -4.98 -3.46
C ASN A 80 16.62 -4.62 -3.75
N LEU A 81 16.37 -3.85 -4.78
CA LEU A 81 15.03 -3.37 -5.14
C LEU A 81 14.03 -4.51 -5.48
N GLY A 82 14.51 -5.73 -5.64
CA GLY A 82 13.68 -6.92 -5.79
C GLY A 82 13.01 -7.39 -4.49
N GLU A 83 13.39 -6.83 -3.34
CA GLU A 83 12.87 -7.21 -2.03
C GLU A 83 12.16 -6.03 -1.36
N PRO A 84 11.04 -6.29 -0.65
CA PRO A 84 10.38 -5.26 0.16
C PRO A 84 11.27 -4.91 1.36
N SER A 85 11.01 -3.75 1.93
CA SER A 85 11.62 -3.32 3.19
C SER A 85 10.53 -2.94 4.19
N SER A 86 10.81 -3.19 5.45
CA SER A 86 10.02 -2.70 6.59
C SER A 86 10.76 -1.61 7.38
N ASP A 87 11.82 -1.05 6.81
CA ASP A 87 12.60 0.00 7.43
C ASP A 87 11.77 1.28 7.61
N PRO A 88 11.55 1.75 8.85
CA PRO A 88 10.77 2.93 9.15
C PRO A 88 11.34 4.21 8.54
N GLU A 89 12.64 4.32 8.47
CA GLU A 89 13.29 5.51 7.93
C GLU A 89 13.00 5.67 6.43
N LEU A 90 12.88 4.57 5.70
CA LEU A 90 12.51 4.60 4.29
C LEU A 90 11.05 5.05 4.10
N PHE A 91 10.13 4.61 4.97
CA PHE A 91 8.75 5.12 4.97
C PHE A 91 8.69 6.59 5.35
N ALA A 92 9.45 7.00 6.37
CA ALA A 92 9.54 8.40 6.77
C ALA A 92 10.03 9.29 5.62
N GLU A 93 11.08 8.86 4.94
CA GLU A 93 11.67 9.60 3.83
C GLU A 93 10.70 9.74 2.65
N ILE A 94 10.07 8.66 2.19
CA ILE A 94 9.16 8.72 1.06
C ILE A 94 7.92 9.57 1.39
N ASN A 95 7.33 9.40 2.57
CA ASN A 95 6.15 10.15 2.99
C ASN A 95 6.45 11.64 3.11
N ARG A 96 7.58 12.00 3.70
CA ARG A 96 8.03 13.40 3.80
C ARG A 96 8.15 14.03 2.40
N ARG A 97 8.82 13.35 1.48
CA ARG A 97 9.05 13.86 0.11
C ARG A 97 7.77 13.98 -0.70
N ILE A 98 6.81 13.07 -0.50
CA ILE A 98 5.49 13.17 -1.14
C ILE A 98 4.73 14.37 -0.58
N ARG A 99 4.69 14.56 0.75
CA ARG A 99 4.00 15.71 1.38
C ARG A 99 4.55 17.05 0.97
N GLU A 100 5.86 17.15 0.79
CA GLU A 100 6.49 18.39 0.29
C GLU A 100 6.00 18.80 -1.09
N LYS A 101 5.63 17.83 -1.94
CA LYS A 101 5.19 18.08 -3.31
C LYS A 101 3.66 18.06 -3.45
N CYS A 102 2.99 17.27 -2.65
CA CYS A 102 1.55 17.00 -2.72
C CYS A 102 0.96 17.07 -1.30
N PRO A 103 0.79 18.26 -0.70
CA PRO A 103 0.42 18.41 0.71
C PRO A 103 -0.98 17.87 1.04
N ASP A 104 -1.88 17.80 0.06
CA ASP A 104 -3.27 17.34 0.24
C ASP A 104 -3.46 15.87 -0.12
N LEU A 105 -2.41 15.19 -0.60
CA LEU A 105 -2.48 13.78 -0.97
C LEU A 105 -2.48 12.90 0.28
N ILE A 106 -3.47 12.05 0.41
CA ILE A 106 -3.56 11.09 1.51
C ILE A 106 -2.54 9.98 1.27
N ILE A 107 -1.74 9.68 2.28
CA ILE A 107 -0.76 8.61 2.23
C ILE A 107 -1.30 7.39 2.99
N ASN A 108 -1.34 6.26 2.30
CA ASN A 108 -1.66 4.95 2.84
C ASN A 108 -0.39 4.08 2.79
N ASN A 109 0.21 3.81 3.93
CA ASN A 109 1.33 2.87 4.00
C ASN A 109 0.81 1.44 4.15
N THR A 110 1.48 0.48 3.48
CA THR A 110 1.24 -0.93 3.81
C THR A 110 1.65 -1.20 5.26
N ALA A 111 0.79 -1.86 6.00
CA ALA A 111 1.11 -2.43 7.31
C ALA A 111 1.41 -3.94 7.19
N MET A 112 1.41 -4.48 5.97
CA MET A 112 1.75 -5.86 5.67
C MET A 112 3.26 -6.09 5.59
N GLY A 113 3.97 -5.84 6.61
CA GLY A 113 5.41 -6.08 6.65
C GLY A 113 5.83 -7.32 7.37
N GLY A 114 5.00 -8.30 7.40
CA GLY A 114 5.31 -9.57 8.02
C GLY A 114 5.64 -9.43 9.52
N ARG A 115 5.50 -10.51 10.22
CA ARG A 115 5.96 -10.75 11.59
C ARG A 115 7.51 -10.71 11.72
N THR A 116 8.18 -9.75 11.13
CA THR A 116 9.48 -9.30 11.64
C THR A 116 9.18 -8.29 12.74
N ALA A 117 8.38 -8.75 13.57
CA ALA A 117 8.11 -8.30 14.85
C ALA A 117 9.41 -8.06 15.59
N GLY A 118 9.41 -7.05 16.41
CA GLY A 118 10.34 -6.95 17.51
C GLY A 118 10.36 -8.23 18.34
N PRO A 119 11.17 -8.30 19.38
CA PRO A 119 11.38 -9.51 20.19
C PRO A 119 10.09 -10.14 20.76
N ASP A 120 9.00 -9.42 20.75
CA ASP A 120 7.68 -9.80 21.29
C ASP A 120 6.65 -10.26 20.26
N GLY A 121 6.99 -10.27 18.96
CA GLY A 121 6.12 -10.80 17.93
C GLY A 121 5.01 -9.88 17.44
N ARG A 122 4.96 -8.61 17.84
CA ARG A 122 3.88 -7.69 17.53
C ARG A 122 4.01 -7.07 16.14
N LEU A 123 2.89 -6.85 15.46
CA LEU A 123 2.79 -6.09 14.19
C LEU A 123 3.26 -4.63 14.34
N GLY A 124 3.45 -4.18 15.57
CA GLY A 124 3.72 -2.82 15.94
C GLY A 124 4.96 -2.18 15.31
N ASP A 125 5.94 -2.96 14.87
CA ASP A 125 7.18 -2.38 14.35
C ASP A 125 6.97 -1.62 13.04
N LEU A 126 6.08 -2.08 12.16
CA LEU A 126 5.73 -1.33 10.94
C LEU A 126 4.85 -0.12 11.21
N MET A 127 3.94 -0.23 12.17
CA MET A 127 3.08 0.88 12.55
C MET A 127 3.86 1.92 13.37
N VAL A 128 4.69 1.49 14.31
CA VAL A 128 5.59 2.37 15.07
C VAL A 128 6.65 2.96 14.15
N ALA A 129 7.14 2.19 13.20
CA ALA A 129 8.06 2.62 12.18
C ALA A 129 7.48 3.72 11.28
N SER A 130 6.19 3.68 11.01
CA SER A 130 5.52 4.74 10.27
C SER A 130 5.15 5.96 11.14
N LEU A 131 5.24 5.89 12.47
CA LEU A 131 4.92 7.01 13.35
C LEU A 131 5.73 8.29 13.08
N PRO A 132 7.04 8.25 12.79
CA PRO A 132 7.78 9.45 12.37
C PRO A 132 7.24 10.04 11.07
N ALA A 133 6.76 9.20 10.18
CA ALA A 133 6.21 9.60 8.89
C ALA A 133 4.71 9.88 8.92
N ARG A 134 4.00 9.36 9.90
CA ARG A 134 2.55 9.50 10.15
C ARG A 134 1.72 9.45 8.86
N PRO A 135 1.51 8.27 8.26
CA PRO A 135 0.55 8.15 7.18
C PRO A 135 -0.86 8.44 7.73
N GLU A 136 -1.74 8.97 6.91
CA GLU A 136 -3.14 9.19 7.25
C GLU A 136 -3.91 7.86 7.36
N VAL A 137 -3.47 6.86 6.60
CA VAL A 137 -4.09 5.52 6.51
C VAL A 137 -3.01 4.45 6.50
N ALA A 138 -3.31 3.30 7.09
CA ALA A 138 -2.52 2.08 6.96
C ALA A 138 -3.42 0.92 6.53
N SER A 139 -2.90 0.05 5.65
CA SER A 139 -3.63 -1.13 5.17
C SER A 139 -3.16 -2.37 5.89
N ILE A 140 -4.09 -3.11 6.49
CA ILE A 140 -3.86 -4.39 7.14
C ILE A 140 -4.69 -5.46 6.44
N ASP A 141 -4.08 -6.59 6.12
CA ASP A 141 -4.79 -7.77 5.64
C ASP A 141 -5.13 -8.68 6.81
N VAL A 142 -6.38 -8.66 7.22
CA VAL A 142 -6.91 -9.57 8.26
C VAL A 142 -7.36 -10.88 7.60
N MET A 143 -6.41 -11.73 7.25
CA MET A 143 -6.70 -13.00 6.56
C MET A 143 -5.63 -14.06 6.78
N ALA A 144 -6.02 -15.32 6.62
CA ALA A 144 -5.07 -16.40 6.43
C ALA A 144 -4.71 -16.50 4.95
N ASN A 145 -3.45 -16.33 4.63
CA ASN A 145 -2.95 -16.46 3.26
C ASN A 145 -1.96 -17.61 3.16
N TYR A 146 -2.28 -18.56 2.26
CA TYR A 146 -1.44 -19.72 1.94
C TYR A 146 -1.26 -19.75 0.41
N THR A 147 -0.19 -19.18 -0.08
CA THR A 147 0.05 -19.12 -1.51
C THR A 147 1.47 -19.50 -1.89
N LYS A 148 1.64 -19.86 -3.16
CA LYS A 148 2.95 -20.02 -3.77
C LYS A 148 3.07 -18.99 -4.86
N ILE A 149 4.13 -18.19 -4.81
CA ILE A 149 4.41 -17.16 -5.80
C ILE A 149 5.72 -17.49 -6.49
N LEU A 150 5.70 -17.47 -7.82
CA LEU A 150 6.89 -17.60 -8.62
C LEU A 150 7.50 -16.21 -8.85
N PHE A 151 8.59 -15.93 -8.14
CA PHE A 151 9.39 -14.73 -8.36
C PHE A 151 10.32 -14.96 -9.53
N LYS A 152 10.19 -14.16 -10.55
CA LYS A 152 11.05 -14.24 -11.73
C LYS A 152 12.44 -13.70 -11.46
N LYS A 153 13.44 -14.27 -12.15
CA LYS A 153 14.80 -13.72 -12.15
C LYS A 153 14.78 -12.25 -12.56
N ARG A 154 15.73 -11.51 -12.07
CA ARG A 154 15.90 -10.09 -12.39
C ARG A 154 17.13 -9.93 -13.29
N PRO A 155 16.93 -9.78 -14.61
CA PRO A 155 18.07 -9.63 -15.53
C PRO A 155 18.80 -8.30 -15.28
N ALA A 156 20.11 -8.27 -15.53
CA ALA A 156 20.85 -7.02 -15.46
C ALA A 156 20.22 -5.93 -16.36
N PRO A 157 20.16 -4.66 -15.92
CA PRO A 157 20.84 -4.10 -14.76
C PRO A 157 20.07 -4.19 -13.42
N LEU A 158 18.95 -4.91 -13.36
CA LEU A 158 18.17 -5.03 -12.15
C LEU A 158 18.93 -5.80 -11.07
N THR A 159 18.89 -5.31 -9.84
CA THR A 159 19.44 -6.01 -8.67
C THR A 159 18.49 -7.07 -8.14
N GLY A 160 19.01 -8.12 -7.52
CA GLY A 160 18.22 -9.14 -6.85
C GLY A 160 18.42 -10.54 -7.42
N ARG A 161 17.34 -11.29 -7.58
CA ARG A 161 17.36 -12.71 -7.93
C ARG A 161 18.00 -12.99 -9.29
N ASP A 162 18.95 -13.91 -9.32
CA ASP A 162 19.64 -14.35 -10.52
C ASP A 162 18.93 -15.53 -11.23
N GLN A 163 17.99 -16.17 -10.56
CA GLN A 163 17.16 -17.26 -11.06
C GLN A 163 15.69 -17.11 -10.62
N ASP A 164 14.81 -17.87 -11.26
CA ASP A 164 13.43 -17.97 -10.84
C ASP A 164 13.33 -18.66 -9.47
N GLU A 165 12.54 -18.12 -8.56
CA GLU A 165 12.41 -18.60 -7.19
C GLU A 165 10.93 -18.82 -6.82
N MET A 166 10.60 -20.05 -6.42
CA MET A 166 9.27 -20.36 -5.89
C MET A 166 9.24 -20.13 -4.38
N ARG A 167 8.55 -19.09 -3.93
CA ARG A 167 8.36 -18.81 -2.51
C ARG A 167 7.00 -19.29 -2.04
N ARG A 168 6.98 -19.93 -0.90
CA ARG A 168 5.75 -20.22 -0.16
C ARG A 168 5.53 -19.08 0.81
N MET A 169 4.39 -18.46 0.68
CA MET A 169 3.97 -17.43 1.61
C MET A 169 2.79 -17.95 2.40
N HIS A 170 2.94 -17.95 3.70
CA HIS A 170 1.82 -18.19 4.61
C HIS A 170 1.92 -17.19 5.75
N TYR A 171 0.86 -16.50 5.98
CA TYR A 171 0.69 -15.67 7.15
C TYR A 171 -0.77 -15.75 7.57
N VAL A 172 -0.97 -15.66 8.86
CA VAL A 172 -2.27 -15.56 9.49
C VAL A 172 -2.22 -14.31 10.36
N ILE A 173 -3.10 -13.39 10.08
CA ILE A 173 -3.38 -12.27 10.96
C ILE A 173 -4.74 -12.59 11.55
N ASP A 174 -4.77 -12.93 12.81
CA ASP A 174 -5.99 -13.23 13.54
C ASP A 174 -6.61 -11.98 14.14
N HIS A 175 -7.70 -12.16 14.87
CA HIS A 175 -8.42 -11.06 15.49
C HIS A 175 -7.55 -10.32 16.52
N ASP A 176 -6.74 -11.04 17.28
CA ASP A 176 -5.93 -10.45 18.35
C ASP A 176 -4.80 -9.61 17.73
N ASP A 177 -4.13 -10.12 16.69
CA ASP A 177 -3.16 -9.34 15.89
C ASP A 177 -3.78 -8.04 15.34
N ALA A 178 -5.03 -8.10 14.84
CA ALA A 178 -5.71 -6.93 14.28
C ALA A 178 -6.16 -5.91 15.35
N MET A 179 -6.35 -6.35 16.60
CA MET A 179 -6.74 -5.46 17.69
C MET A 179 -5.54 -4.78 18.37
N GLU A 180 -4.32 -5.23 18.12
CA GLU A 180 -3.09 -4.61 18.64
C GLU A 180 -2.61 -3.43 17.77
N VAL A 181 -3.26 -3.16 16.65
CA VAL A 181 -3.02 -2.06 15.72
C VAL A 181 -3.98 -0.92 15.99
#